data_1302facba8dd74dcfa79f028f9dce2f8
#
_entry.id   1302facba8dd74dcfa79f028f9dce2f8
#
_cell.length_a   1.000
_cell.length_b   1.000
_cell.length_c   1.000
_cell.angle_alpha   90.00
_cell.angle_beta   90.00
_cell.angle_gamma   90.00
#
_symmetry.space_group_name_H-M   'P 1'
#
loop_
_entity.id
_entity.type
_entity.pdbx_description
1 polymer ?
#
loop_
_entity_poly.entity_id
_entity_poly.type
_entity_poly.pdbx_seq_one_letter_code
_entity_poly.pdbx_strand_id
1 'polypeptide(L)'
;MQALVVFTGGTSGEAVISRKSAAMVMANIDRTRFAPTLVHINEDGWFAEVDGEMVPTDLQRLQADPANYIGAFVMVHGTPGEDGKLQTELEAAGFPHTTGDARAMALTFHKGRTTAFLAEQGLPVARAVQIAPGGTWSAEELIDELGLPCFVKPNETGSSIGISKVSEAGQLQAAIDAAMAVGGSGVVVESLLQGREFTSGVIPDASGQPVALPVTEIRTHREFFDYEAKYAGESEEITPAEISAAWTAALQAKAVEVYRATGMRGMARVDMMSESPERIHIIEINTVPGFSEASIIPKQAAAIGLSKKELISRIIEQTLLA
;
A
#
# COMPACT_ATOMS: atom_id res chain seq x y z
N MET A 1 19.55 -13.69 -19.77
CA MET A 1 18.62 -12.79 -19.08
C MET A 1 17.59 -13.66 -18.37
N GLN A 2 17.22 -13.32 -17.15
CA GLN A 2 16.18 -14.04 -16.39
C GLN A 2 14.81 -13.45 -16.77
N ALA A 3 13.88 -14.27 -17.21
CA ALA A 3 12.54 -13.85 -17.56
C ALA A 3 11.72 -13.65 -16.28
N LEU A 4 10.89 -12.62 -16.23
CA LEU A 4 9.90 -12.38 -15.16
C LEU A 4 8.64 -11.75 -15.71
N VAL A 5 7.55 -11.93 -14.98
CA VAL A 5 6.28 -11.28 -15.27
C VAL A 5 6.19 -9.95 -14.53
N VAL A 6 5.64 -8.91 -15.14
CA VAL A 6 5.22 -7.68 -14.47
C VAL A 6 3.70 -7.62 -14.56
N PHE A 7 3.01 -7.81 -13.43
CA PHE A 7 1.55 -7.70 -13.39
C PHE A 7 1.10 -6.25 -13.25
N THR A 8 0.05 -5.90 -13.98
CA THR A 8 -0.60 -4.59 -13.95
C THR A 8 -2.11 -4.69 -14.14
N GLY A 9 -2.82 -3.58 -14.05
CA GLY A 9 -4.28 -3.53 -14.20
C GLY A 9 -4.98 -3.68 -12.85
N GLY A 10 -5.84 -4.66 -12.72
CA GLY A 10 -6.74 -4.88 -11.60
C GLY A 10 -8.19 -4.55 -11.95
N THR A 11 -9.11 -4.92 -11.06
CA THR A 11 -10.55 -4.74 -11.22
C THR A 11 -11.12 -3.59 -10.38
N SER A 12 -10.25 -2.84 -9.70
CA SER A 12 -10.61 -1.65 -8.93
C SER A 12 -10.45 -0.37 -9.73
N GLY A 13 -10.98 0.74 -9.20
CA GLY A 13 -10.78 2.08 -9.78
C GLY A 13 -9.30 2.51 -9.86
N GLU A 14 -8.38 1.78 -9.23
CA GLU A 14 -6.94 2.07 -9.21
C GLU A 14 -6.17 1.45 -10.39
N ALA A 15 -6.84 0.74 -11.31
CA ALA A 15 -6.21 0.11 -12.47
C ALA A 15 -5.39 1.09 -13.35
N VAL A 16 -5.79 2.37 -13.38
CA VAL A 16 -5.02 3.42 -14.09
C VAL A 16 -3.67 3.68 -13.41
N ILE A 17 -3.65 3.67 -12.08
CA ILE A 17 -2.42 3.86 -11.28
C ILE A 17 -1.52 2.63 -11.44
N SER A 18 -2.08 1.42 -11.44
CA SER A 18 -1.37 0.16 -11.71
C SER A 18 -0.61 0.23 -13.03
N ARG A 19 -1.26 0.66 -14.11
CA ARG A 19 -0.63 0.81 -15.43
C ARG A 19 0.52 1.82 -15.44
N LYS A 20 0.37 2.96 -14.75
CA LYS A 20 1.45 3.97 -14.63
C LYS A 20 2.65 3.42 -13.84
N SER A 21 2.40 2.70 -12.76
CA SER A 21 3.43 2.07 -11.93
C SER A 21 4.17 0.97 -12.71
N ALA A 22 3.45 0.10 -13.40
CA ALA A 22 4.06 -0.94 -14.24
C ALA A 22 4.85 -0.35 -15.41
N ALA A 23 4.35 0.70 -16.06
CA ALA A 23 5.08 1.39 -17.14
C ALA A 23 6.44 1.93 -16.64
N MET A 24 6.50 2.47 -15.41
CA MET A 24 7.75 2.92 -14.82
C MET A 24 8.71 1.74 -14.55
N VAL A 25 8.20 0.61 -14.05
CA VAL A 25 9.01 -0.62 -13.89
C VAL A 25 9.55 -1.09 -15.25
N MET A 26 8.70 -1.21 -16.26
CA MET A 26 9.07 -1.64 -17.61
C MET A 26 10.11 -0.73 -18.28
N ALA A 27 10.05 0.57 -18.01
CA ALA A 27 11.01 1.55 -18.55
C ALA A 27 12.37 1.55 -17.86
N ASN A 28 12.43 1.14 -16.57
CA ASN A 28 13.64 1.25 -15.75
C ASN A 28 14.24 -0.10 -15.33
N ILE A 29 13.62 -1.23 -15.62
CA ILE A 29 14.15 -2.55 -15.30
C ILE A 29 15.47 -2.78 -16.08
N ASP A 30 16.45 -3.45 -15.44
CA ASP A 30 17.73 -3.76 -16.07
C ASP A 30 17.60 -4.82 -17.15
N ARG A 31 17.42 -4.38 -18.40
CA ARG A 31 17.30 -5.23 -19.58
C ARG A 31 18.56 -6.04 -19.92
N THR A 32 19.69 -5.78 -19.28
CA THR A 32 20.88 -6.62 -19.42
C THR A 32 20.81 -7.88 -18.57
N ARG A 33 19.97 -7.87 -17.55
CA ARG A 33 19.80 -8.96 -16.57
C ARG A 33 18.44 -9.62 -16.67
N PHE A 34 17.39 -8.85 -16.89
CA PHE A 34 16.00 -9.29 -16.83
C PHE A 34 15.27 -9.10 -18.16
N ALA A 35 14.40 -10.03 -18.50
CA ALA A 35 13.49 -10.01 -19.63
C ALA A 35 12.04 -9.98 -19.13
N PRO A 36 11.44 -8.80 -18.88
CA PRO A 36 10.08 -8.72 -18.36
C PRO A 36 9.03 -8.89 -19.45
N THR A 37 7.96 -9.62 -19.14
CA THR A 37 6.71 -9.69 -19.89
C THR A 37 5.63 -8.97 -19.11
N LEU A 38 4.96 -7.99 -19.72
CA LEU A 38 3.86 -7.27 -19.09
C LEU A 38 2.57 -8.10 -19.19
N VAL A 39 1.90 -8.32 -18.06
CA VAL A 39 0.63 -9.05 -18.00
C VAL A 39 -0.43 -8.16 -17.34
N HIS A 40 -1.50 -7.93 -18.08
CA HIS A 40 -2.65 -7.14 -17.63
C HIS A 40 -3.69 -8.05 -17.01
N ILE A 41 -4.16 -7.67 -15.83
CA ILE A 41 -5.30 -8.29 -15.14
C ILE A 41 -6.50 -7.36 -15.32
N ASN A 42 -7.62 -7.87 -15.74
CA ASN A 42 -8.90 -7.16 -15.83
C ASN A 42 -10.07 -8.12 -15.57
N GLU A 43 -11.33 -7.65 -15.73
CA GLU A 43 -12.52 -8.45 -15.50
C GLU A 43 -12.67 -9.63 -16.47
N ASP A 44 -12.10 -9.53 -17.68
CA ASP A 44 -12.14 -10.56 -18.71
C ASP A 44 -11.04 -11.64 -18.54
N GLY A 45 -10.10 -11.43 -17.60
CA GLY A 45 -8.99 -12.35 -17.33
C GLY A 45 -7.60 -11.70 -17.44
N TRP A 46 -6.61 -12.53 -17.72
CA TRP A 46 -5.21 -12.11 -17.85
C TRP A 46 -4.77 -12.06 -19.31
N PHE A 47 -4.01 -11.04 -19.67
CA PHE A 47 -3.51 -10.82 -21.02
C PHE A 47 -2.05 -10.42 -21.01
N ALA A 48 -1.19 -11.20 -21.67
CA ALA A 48 0.20 -10.86 -21.87
C ALA A 48 0.35 -9.92 -23.08
N GLU A 49 1.18 -8.90 -22.95
CA GLU A 49 1.57 -8.04 -24.07
C GLU A 49 2.75 -8.68 -24.83
N VAL A 50 2.49 -9.17 -26.05
CA VAL A 50 3.47 -9.83 -26.91
C VAL A 50 3.47 -9.12 -28.27
N ASP A 51 4.61 -8.55 -28.66
CA ASP A 51 4.78 -7.82 -29.93
C ASP A 51 3.73 -6.70 -30.17
N GLY A 52 3.25 -6.11 -29.07
CA GLY A 52 2.22 -5.05 -29.08
C GLY A 52 0.78 -5.56 -29.15
N GLU A 53 0.56 -6.87 -29.14
CA GLU A 53 -0.76 -7.50 -29.07
C GLU A 53 -1.07 -8.04 -27.69
N MET A 54 -2.36 -8.01 -27.31
CA MET A 54 -2.87 -8.57 -26.06
C MET A 54 -3.26 -10.03 -26.24
N VAL A 55 -2.44 -10.93 -25.75
CA VAL A 55 -2.65 -12.39 -25.88
C VAL A 55 -3.25 -12.95 -24.59
N PRO A 56 -4.40 -13.62 -24.63
CA PRO A 56 -4.98 -14.25 -23.45
C PRO A 56 -4.01 -15.23 -22.78
N THR A 57 -3.81 -15.09 -21.48
CA THR A 57 -2.92 -15.94 -20.68
C THR A 57 -3.57 -16.30 -19.34
N ASP A 58 -2.91 -17.13 -18.58
CA ASP A 58 -3.24 -17.53 -17.23
C ASP A 58 -1.96 -18.05 -16.54
N LEU A 59 -2.05 -18.36 -15.26
CA LEU A 59 -0.89 -18.81 -14.49
C LEU A 59 -0.32 -20.14 -15.02
N GLN A 60 -1.16 -21.06 -15.49
CA GLN A 60 -0.72 -22.33 -16.04
C GLN A 60 0.10 -22.14 -17.33
N ARG A 61 -0.33 -21.22 -18.19
CA ARG A 61 0.40 -20.85 -19.41
C ARG A 61 1.71 -20.16 -19.11
N LEU A 62 1.73 -19.26 -18.12
CA LEU A 62 2.97 -18.61 -17.68
C LEU A 62 3.98 -19.62 -17.12
N GLN A 63 3.53 -20.61 -16.36
CA GLN A 63 4.40 -21.68 -15.85
C GLN A 63 4.92 -22.61 -16.95
N ALA A 64 4.12 -22.86 -17.97
CA ALA A 64 4.50 -23.70 -19.11
C ALA A 64 5.32 -22.97 -20.19
N ASP A 65 5.49 -21.66 -20.06
CA ASP A 65 6.18 -20.81 -21.03
C ASP A 65 7.69 -21.19 -21.10
N PRO A 66 8.23 -21.41 -22.32
CA PRO A 66 9.66 -21.68 -22.52
C PRO A 66 10.61 -20.62 -21.96
N ALA A 67 10.13 -19.41 -21.73
CA ALA A 67 10.89 -18.33 -21.09
C ALA A 67 11.29 -18.66 -19.65
N ASN A 68 10.58 -19.59 -19.00
CA ASN A 68 10.85 -20.06 -17.64
C ASN A 68 10.96 -18.90 -16.64
N TYR A 69 9.85 -18.24 -16.37
CA TYR A 69 9.78 -17.06 -15.49
C TYR A 69 10.25 -17.36 -14.07
N ILE A 70 11.14 -16.51 -13.53
CA ILE A 70 11.62 -16.59 -12.14
C ILE A 70 10.55 -16.16 -11.12
N GLY A 71 9.48 -15.50 -11.55
CA GLY A 71 8.38 -15.02 -10.72
C GLY A 71 7.77 -13.75 -11.25
N ALA A 72 7.03 -13.06 -10.40
CA ALA A 72 6.23 -11.87 -10.74
C ALA A 72 6.63 -10.62 -9.95
N PHE A 73 6.83 -9.52 -10.66
CA PHE A 73 6.83 -8.18 -10.08
C PHE A 73 5.39 -7.65 -10.10
N VAL A 74 4.77 -7.48 -8.92
CA VAL A 74 3.35 -7.13 -8.82
C VAL A 74 3.19 -5.60 -8.71
N MET A 75 2.53 -5.00 -9.70
CA MET A 75 2.13 -3.59 -9.74
C MET A 75 0.62 -3.47 -9.98
N VAL A 76 -0.16 -4.22 -9.22
CA VAL A 76 -1.63 -4.20 -9.22
C VAL A 76 -2.10 -3.56 -7.94
N HIS A 77 -2.54 -2.30 -8.01
CA HIS A 77 -3.12 -1.57 -6.88
C HIS A 77 -4.58 -1.99 -6.67
N GLY A 78 -4.98 -2.10 -5.41
CA GLY A 78 -6.29 -2.60 -5.04
C GLY A 78 -6.46 -4.09 -5.36
N THR A 79 -7.71 -4.51 -5.61
CA THR A 79 -8.01 -5.91 -5.92
C THR A 79 -7.64 -6.25 -7.39
N PRO A 80 -7.07 -7.45 -7.65
CA PRO A 80 -6.71 -8.53 -6.73
C PRO A 80 -5.27 -8.45 -6.18
N GLY A 81 -4.55 -7.34 -6.38
CA GLY A 81 -3.12 -7.22 -6.11
C GLY A 81 -2.76 -6.95 -4.65
N GLU A 82 -3.66 -6.32 -3.86
CA GLU A 82 -3.42 -5.95 -2.47
C GLU A 82 -4.28 -6.72 -1.47
N ASP A 83 -5.35 -7.40 -1.91
CA ASP A 83 -6.29 -8.12 -1.05
C ASP A 83 -5.94 -9.60 -0.80
N GLY A 84 -4.78 -10.05 -1.27
CA GLY A 84 -4.27 -11.40 -1.12
C GLY A 84 -4.80 -12.42 -2.14
N LYS A 85 -5.73 -12.04 -3.02
CA LYS A 85 -6.30 -12.97 -4.02
C LYS A 85 -5.26 -13.40 -5.05
N LEU A 86 -4.56 -12.44 -5.67
CA LEU A 86 -3.49 -12.74 -6.62
C LEU A 86 -2.39 -13.57 -5.96
N GLN A 87 -1.98 -13.22 -4.74
CA GLN A 87 -0.96 -13.94 -4.01
C GLN A 87 -1.38 -15.37 -3.71
N THR A 88 -2.66 -15.60 -3.35
CA THR A 88 -3.19 -16.96 -3.14
C THR A 88 -3.03 -17.84 -4.38
N GLU A 89 -3.33 -17.31 -5.58
CA GLU A 89 -3.15 -18.03 -6.84
C GLU A 89 -1.68 -18.30 -7.13
N LEU A 90 -0.81 -17.28 -6.99
CA LEU A 90 0.63 -17.41 -7.23
C LEU A 90 1.29 -18.42 -6.28
N GLU A 91 0.97 -18.35 -4.98
CA GLU A 91 1.50 -19.24 -3.95
C GLU A 91 1.04 -20.69 -4.16
N ALA A 92 -0.24 -20.91 -4.48
CA ALA A 92 -0.78 -22.23 -4.77
C ALA A 92 -0.07 -22.92 -5.96
N ALA A 93 0.44 -22.13 -6.89
CA ALA A 93 1.20 -22.59 -8.05
C ALA A 93 2.71 -22.62 -7.80
N GLY A 94 3.20 -22.19 -6.63
CA GLY A 94 4.63 -22.07 -6.36
C GLY A 94 5.33 -21.02 -7.23
N PHE A 95 4.60 -19.97 -7.66
CA PHE A 95 5.11 -18.89 -8.50
C PHE A 95 5.57 -17.70 -7.62
N PRO A 96 6.88 -17.43 -7.50
CA PRO A 96 7.40 -16.37 -6.64
C PRO A 96 6.87 -14.99 -7.02
N HIS A 97 6.74 -14.09 -6.04
CA HIS A 97 6.26 -12.72 -6.27
C HIS A 97 6.88 -11.69 -5.32
N THR A 98 6.83 -10.41 -5.69
CA THR A 98 7.52 -9.31 -4.99
C THR A 98 6.74 -8.69 -3.83
N THR A 99 5.60 -9.25 -3.42
CA THR A 99 4.76 -8.71 -2.33
C THR A 99 4.82 -9.59 -1.07
N GLY A 100 4.19 -9.17 0.00
CA GLY A 100 3.88 -10.03 1.15
C GLY A 100 3.11 -11.28 0.72
N ASP A 101 3.06 -12.30 1.58
CA ASP A 101 2.22 -13.47 1.31
C ASP A 101 0.72 -13.14 1.31
N ALA A 102 -0.11 -14.07 0.84
CA ALA A 102 -1.55 -13.88 0.72
C ALA A 102 -2.21 -13.45 2.04
N ARG A 103 -1.74 -13.98 3.18
CA ARG A 103 -2.25 -13.64 4.50
C ARG A 103 -1.89 -12.21 4.91
N ALA A 104 -0.63 -11.83 4.70
CA ALA A 104 -0.15 -10.50 5.01
C ALA A 104 -0.87 -9.43 4.15
N MET A 105 -1.05 -9.71 2.85
CA MET A 105 -1.77 -8.82 1.94
C MET A 105 -3.24 -8.67 2.33
N ALA A 106 -3.94 -9.77 2.61
CA ALA A 106 -5.35 -9.75 3.05
C ALA A 106 -5.53 -9.05 4.41
N LEU A 107 -4.57 -9.19 5.33
CA LEU A 107 -4.56 -8.47 6.60
C LEU A 107 -4.47 -6.97 6.37
N THR A 108 -3.44 -6.53 5.64
CA THR A 108 -3.09 -5.11 5.50
C THR A 108 -4.04 -4.33 4.61
N PHE A 109 -4.78 -5.00 3.72
CA PHE A 109 -5.82 -4.38 2.90
C PHE A 109 -7.06 -3.99 3.72
N HIS A 110 -7.32 -4.69 4.82
CA HIS A 110 -8.49 -4.46 5.68
C HIS A 110 -8.11 -3.55 6.86
N LYS A 111 -8.47 -2.26 6.78
CA LYS A 111 -8.09 -1.22 7.76
C LYS A 111 -8.33 -1.62 9.22
N GLY A 112 -9.55 -1.99 9.56
CA GLY A 112 -9.89 -2.34 10.94
C GLY A 112 -9.12 -3.57 11.47
N ARG A 113 -8.87 -4.59 10.63
CA ARG A 113 -8.05 -5.75 11.03
C ARG A 113 -6.59 -5.35 11.20
N THR A 114 -6.07 -4.51 10.32
CA THR A 114 -4.70 -3.97 10.43
C THR A 114 -4.52 -3.21 11.73
N THR A 115 -5.43 -2.27 12.03
CA THR A 115 -5.40 -1.47 13.26
C THR A 115 -5.45 -2.36 14.50
N ALA A 116 -6.35 -3.34 14.54
CA ALA A 116 -6.46 -4.28 15.66
C ALA A 116 -5.18 -5.13 15.81
N PHE A 117 -4.67 -5.70 14.72
CA PHE A 117 -3.44 -6.48 14.71
C PHE A 117 -2.23 -5.68 15.21
N LEU A 118 -2.04 -4.46 14.70
CA LEU A 118 -0.94 -3.61 15.12
C LEU A 118 -1.03 -3.22 16.61
N ALA A 119 -2.24 -2.95 17.11
CA ALA A 119 -2.49 -2.71 18.53
C ALA A 119 -2.11 -3.94 19.39
N GLU A 120 -2.48 -5.15 18.97
CA GLU A 120 -2.11 -6.42 19.62
C GLU A 120 -0.59 -6.64 19.66
N GLN A 121 0.13 -6.14 18.65
CA GLN A 121 1.60 -6.16 18.62
C GLN A 121 2.24 -5.04 19.48
N GLY A 122 1.43 -4.23 20.17
CA GLY A 122 1.90 -3.10 20.98
C GLY A 122 2.34 -1.88 20.16
N LEU A 123 1.98 -1.83 18.87
CA LEU A 123 2.27 -0.71 17.99
C LEU A 123 1.20 0.39 18.15
N PRO A 124 1.58 1.66 18.31
CA PRO A 124 0.64 2.76 18.47
C PRO A 124 -0.20 2.98 17.21
N VAL A 125 -1.51 2.90 17.34
CA VAL A 125 -2.52 3.16 16.30
C VAL A 125 -3.63 4.04 16.89
N ALA A 126 -4.55 4.52 16.06
CA ALA A 126 -5.79 5.13 16.54
C ALA A 126 -6.64 4.13 17.34
N ARG A 127 -7.39 4.60 18.34
CA ARG A 127 -8.50 3.80 18.88
C ARG A 127 -9.52 3.59 17.78
N ALA A 128 -10.05 2.37 17.65
CA ALA A 128 -10.89 2.02 16.53
C ALA A 128 -12.01 1.07 16.92
N VAL A 129 -13.19 1.30 16.34
CA VAL A 129 -14.35 0.40 16.45
C VAL A 129 -14.73 -0.06 15.05
N GLN A 130 -14.86 -1.38 14.87
CA GLN A 130 -15.29 -1.97 13.61
C GLN A 130 -16.79 -2.23 13.62
N ILE A 131 -17.46 -1.89 12.53
CA ILE A 131 -18.88 -2.12 12.31
C ILE A 131 -19.05 -3.01 11.07
N ALA A 132 -19.50 -4.25 11.28
CA ALA A 132 -19.77 -5.19 10.20
C ALA A 132 -21.04 -4.77 9.41
N PRO A 133 -21.20 -5.21 8.14
CA PRO A 133 -22.44 -5.00 7.41
C PRO A 133 -23.65 -5.55 8.19
N GLY A 134 -24.67 -4.71 8.39
CA GLY A 134 -25.85 -5.04 9.21
C GLY A 134 -25.60 -5.14 10.72
N GLY A 135 -24.41 -4.80 11.17
CA GLY A 135 -24.09 -4.76 12.61
C GLY A 135 -24.80 -3.61 13.33
N THR A 136 -25.07 -3.79 14.62
CA THR A 136 -25.63 -2.75 15.49
C THR A 136 -24.50 -1.89 16.06
N TRP A 137 -24.77 -0.62 16.25
CA TRP A 137 -23.87 0.35 16.87
C TRP A 137 -24.68 1.46 17.54
N SER A 138 -24.06 2.19 18.43
CA SER A 138 -24.64 3.34 19.11
C SER A 138 -23.74 4.56 18.95
N ALA A 139 -24.32 5.70 18.61
CA ALA A 139 -23.56 6.95 18.50
C ALA A 139 -22.94 7.35 19.84
N GLU A 140 -23.66 7.13 20.95
CA GLU A 140 -23.17 7.41 22.31
C GLU A 140 -21.94 6.56 22.63
N GLU A 141 -22.00 5.25 22.40
CA GLU A 141 -20.88 4.32 22.65
C GLU A 141 -19.66 4.66 21.78
N LEU A 142 -19.87 4.98 20.50
CA LEU A 142 -18.77 5.37 19.61
C LEU A 142 -18.08 6.67 20.07
N ILE A 143 -18.87 7.67 20.50
CA ILE A 143 -18.33 8.94 20.97
C ILE A 143 -17.61 8.77 22.32
N ASP A 144 -18.15 7.99 23.21
CA ASP A 144 -17.52 7.69 24.52
C ASP A 144 -16.19 6.98 24.32
N GLU A 145 -16.12 6.03 23.38
CA GLU A 145 -14.92 5.26 23.09
C GLU A 145 -13.87 6.08 22.33
N LEU A 146 -14.26 6.78 21.26
CA LEU A 146 -13.34 7.37 20.29
C LEU A 146 -13.16 8.89 20.45
N GLY A 147 -14.18 9.58 20.98
CA GLY A 147 -14.27 11.04 20.99
C GLY A 147 -14.66 11.62 19.63
N LEU A 148 -14.83 12.94 19.62
CA LEU A 148 -15.01 13.74 18.41
C LEU A 148 -13.90 14.79 18.31
N PRO A 149 -13.43 15.14 17.10
CA PRO A 149 -13.76 14.49 15.82
C PRO A 149 -13.23 13.06 15.72
N CYS A 150 -13.89 12.25 14.87
CA CYS A 150 -13.44 10.91 14.49
C CYS A 150 -13.49 10.74 12.96
N PHE A 151 -12.90 9.65 12.46
CA PHE A 151 -12.96 9.29 11.05
C PHE A 151 -13.77 8.03 10.85
N VAL A 152 -14.65 8.03 9.85
CA VAL A 152 -15.37 6.85 9.37
C VAL A 152 -14.77 6.44 8.03
N LYS A 153 -14.33 5.18 7.90
CA LYS A 153 -13.62 4.68 6.73
C LYS A 153 -14.19 3.32 6.29
N PRO A 154 -14.40 3.05 4.99
CA PRO A 154 -14.59 1.70 4.51
C PRO A 154 -13.36 0.84 4.83
N ASN A 155 -13.57 -0.43 5.18
CA ASN A 155 -12.44 -1.31 5.55
C ASN A 155 -11.49 -1.62 4.37
N GLU A 156 -12.02 -1.77 3.15
CA GLU A 156 -11.30 -2.34 2.01
C GLU A 156 -11.31 -1.40 0.79
N THR A 157 -10.84 -0.16 1.00
CA THR A 157 -10.71 0.83 -0.09
C THR A 157 -9.36 1.51 -0.04
N GLY A 158 -8.82 1.82 -1.23
CA GLY A 158 -7.66 2.67 -1.39
C GLY A 158 -8.03 4.15 -1.62
N SER A 159 -7.01 4.98 -1.79
CA SER A 159 -7.12 6.37 -2.28
C SER A 159 -8.10 7.26 -1.51
N SER A 160 -8.30 7.02 -0.21
CA SER A 160 -9.23 7.77 0.67
C SER A 160 -10.70 7.78 0.22
N ILE A 161 -11.11 6.84 -0.64
CA ILE A 161 -12.50 6.75 -1.13
C ILE A 161 -13.44 6.38 0.03
N GLY A 162 -14.50 7.17 0.22
CA GLY A 162 -15.52 6.92 1.23
C GLY A 162 -15.11 7.28 2.67
N ILE A 163 -13.98 7.95 2.87
CA ILE A 163 -13.56 8.45 4.18
C ILE A 163 -14.30 9.74 4.52
N SER A 164 -14.83 9.83 5.74
CA SER A 164 -15.49 11.02 6.28
C SER A 164 -14.93 11.39 7.64
N LYS A 165 -14.63 12.68 7.84
CA LYS A 165 -14.38 13.27 9.16
C LYS A 165 -15.71 13.65 9.78
N VAL A 166 -15.95 13.17 10.98
CA VAL A 166 -17.18 13.42 11.75
C VAL A 166 -16.83 14.31 12.94
N SER A 167 -17.36 15.52 12.97
CA SER A 167 -17.12 16.50 14.03
C SER A 167 -18.28 16.61 15.02
N GLU A 168 -19.47 16.14 14.65
CA GLU A 168 -20.69 16.21 15.44
C GLU A 168 -21.43 14.86 15.43
N ALA A 169 -22.03 14.47 16.54
CA ALA A 169 -22.74 13.19 16.70
C ALA A 169 -23.79 12.93 15.59
N GLY A 170 -24.51 13.97 15.18
CA GLY A 170 -25.54 13.86 14.13
C GLY A 170 -25.02 13.49 12.74
N GLN A 171 -23.71 13.58 12.50
CA GLN A 171 -23.09 13.21 11.22
C GLN A 171 -22.74 11.71 11.12
N LEU A 172 -22.67 10.99 12.25
CA LEU A 172 -22.21 9.58 12.30
C LEU A 172 -23.02 8.67 11.38
N GLN A 173 -24.36 8.74 11.44
CA GLN A 173 -25.20 7.86 10.63
C GLN A 173 -24.94 8.04 9.14
N ALA A 174 -24.94 9.27 8.66
CA ALA A 174 -24.71 9.56 7.24
C ALA A 174 -23.30 9.14 6.79
N ALA A 175 -22.27 9.33 7.63
CA ALA A 175 -20.90 8.93 7.36
C ALA A 175 -20.74 7.40 7.29
N ILE A 176 -21.36 6.68 8.22
CA ILE A 176 -21.36 5.21 8.24
C ILE A 176 -22.10 4.66 7.02
N ASP A 177 -23.29 5.19 6.71
CA ASP A 177 -24.07 4.76 5.55
C ASP A 177 -23.30 5.00 4.23
N ALA A 178 -22.65 6.16 4.09
CA ALA A 178 -21.83 6.46 2.92
C ALA A 178 -20.63 5.53 2.80
N ALA A 179 -19.92 5.24 3.89
CA ALA A 179 -18.80 4.30 3.89
C ALA A 179 -19.25 2.86 3.61
N MET A 180 -20.39 2.42 4.17
CA MET A 180 -21.00 1.11 3.87
C MET A 180 -21.42 0.98 2.40
N ALA A 181 -21.90 2.05 1.78
CA ALA A 181 -22.33 2.05 0.37
C ALA A 181 -21.17 1.86 -0.60
N VAL A 182 -19.92 2.14 -0.20
CA VAL A 182 -18.74 1.84 -1.02
C VAL A 182 -18.51 0.34 -1.17
N GLY A 183 -19.02 -0.46 -0.21
CA GLY A 183 -18.93 -1.92 -0.22
C GLY A 183 -17.79 -2.46 0.64
N GLY A 184 -17.58 -3.78 0.54
CA GLY A 184 -16.58 -4.49 1.32
C GLY A 184 -17.10 -5.08 2.63
N SER A 185 -16.19 -5.31 3.59
CA SER A 185 -16.45 -6.01 4.85
C SER A 185 -16.91 -5.10 6.01
N GLY A 186 -17.49 -3.95 5.69
CA GLY A 186 -17.96 -2.98 6.68
C GLY A 186 -17.06 -1.77 6.82
N VAL A 187 -17.17 -1.07 7.93
CA VAL A 187 -16.45 0.18 8.19
C VAL A 187 -15.64 0.11 9.48
N VAL A 188 -14.62 0.94 9.57
CA VAL A 188 -13.92 1.25 10.82
C VAL A 188 -14.14 2.71 11.17
N VAL A 189 -14.44 2.98 12.45
CA VAL A 189 -14.49 4.34 13.02
C VAL A 189 -13.25 4.50 13.88
N GLU A 190 -12.47 5.55 13.63
CA GLU A 190 -11.18 5.77 14.30
C GLU A 190 -11.15 7.15 14.98
N SER A 191 -10.54 7.20 16.17
CA SER A 191 -10.26 8.47 16.85
C SER A 191 -9.32 9.34 16.01
N LEU A 192 -9.48 10.66 16.07
CA LEU A 192 -8.58 11.61 15.43
C LEU A 192 -7.16 11.48 16.01
N LEU A 193 -6.19 11.23 15.17
CA LEU A 193 -4.78 11.33 15.50
C LEU A 193 -4.31 12.79 15.36
N GLN A 194 -3.45 13.24 16.26
CA GLN A 194 -2.87 14.58 16.24
C GLN A 194 -1.45 14.55 15.70
N GLY A 195 -1.01 15.65 15.09
CA GLY A 195 0.36 15.82 14.65
C GLY A 195 0.51 16.16 13.17
N ARG A 196 1.69 15.85 12.65
CA ARG A 196 2.09 15.99 11.25
C ARG A 196 2.05 14.61 10.60
N GLU A 197 1.65 14.56 9.34
CA GLU A 197 1.61 13.32 8.56
C GLU A 197 2.96 13.05 7.92
N PHE A 198 3.47 11.84 8.14
CA PHE A 198 4.73 11.35 7.58
C PHE A 198 4.54 10.00 6.91
N THR A 199 5.39 9.74 5.93
CA THR A 199 5.43 8.43 5.29
C THR A 199 6.87 8.00 5.02
N SER A 200 7.14 6.71 5.17
CA SER A 200 8.43 6.12 4.84
C SER A 200 8.25 4.81 4.10
N GLY A 201 8.91 4.69 2.95
CA GLY A 201 9.04 3.43 2.24
C GLY A 201 9.96 2.48 3.01
N VAL A 202 9.68 1.19 2.93
CA VAL A 202 10.57 0.13 3.40
C VAL A 202 10.84 -0.82 2.24
N ILE A 203 12.12 -1.11 2.02
CA ILE A 203 12.62 -1.99 0.96
C ILE A 203 13.66 -2.94 1.54
N PRO A 204 13.97 -4.07 0.90
CA PRO A 204 15.13 -4.87 1.29
C PRO A 204 16.42 -4.13 0.96
N ASP A 205 17.44 -4.24 1.81
CA ASP A 205 18.82 -3.86 1.46
C ASP A 205 19.49 -4.97 0.63
N ALA A 206 20.80 -4.81 0.35
CA ALA A 206 21.55 -5.79 -0.44
C ALA A 206 21.69 -7.17 0.25
N SER A 207 21.43 -7.26 1.56
CA SER A 207 21.44 -8.50 2.33
C SER A 207 20.04 -9.08 2.56
N GLY A 208 19.00 -8.44 2.03
CA GLY A 208 17.61 -8.83 2.22
C GLY A 208 16.97 -8.28 3.51
N GLN A 209 17.71 -7.49 4.30
CA GLN A 209 17.14 -6.91 5.52
C GLN A 209 16.27 -5.69 5.19
N PRO A 210 15.10 -5.53 5.85
CA PRO A 210 14.26 -4.38 5.62
C PRO A 210 14.93 -3.09 6.14
N VAL A 211 15.03 -2.11 5.25
CA VAL A 211 15.55 -0.77 5.56
C VAL A 211 14.54 0.30 5.14
N ALA A 212 14.38 1.31 5.98
CA ALA A 212 13.51 2.44 5.68
C ALA A 212 14.19 3.43 4.74
N LEU A 213 13.46 3.92 3.76
CA LEU A 213 13.84 5.05 2.93
C LEU A 213 13.72 6.37 3.70
N PRO A 214 14.25 7.49 3.18
CA PRO A 214 14.02 8.80 3.79
C PRO A 214 12.55 9.09 4.04
N VAL A 215 12.26 9.74 5.17
CA VAL A 215 10.90 10.14 5.51
C VAL A 215 10.44 11.27 4.59
N THR A 216 9.20 11.16 4.11
CA THR A 216 8.48 12.26 3.44
C THR A 216 7.45 12.82 4.39
N GLU A 217 7.37 14.14 4.52
CA GLU A 217 6.26 14.82 5.18
C GLU A 217 5.18 15.13 4.14
N ILE A 218 3.93 14.87 4.51
CA ILE A 218 2.75 15.24 3.73
C ILE A 218 2.13 16.47 4.38
N ARG A 219 2.19 17.60 3.71
CA ARG A 219 1.50 18.84 4.11
C ARG A 219 0.28 19.03 3.24
N THR A 220 -0.89 19.07 3.85
CA THR A 220 -2.12 19.42 3.15
C THR A 220 -2.66 20.76 3.66
N HIS A 221 -3.20 21.55 2.76
CA HIS A 221 -3.93 22.79 3.10
C HIS A 221 -5.41 22.52 3.44
N ARG A 222 -5.85 21.25 3.28
CA ARG A 222 -7.19 20.77 3.64
C ARG A 222 -7.20 20.20 5.05
N GLU A 223 -8.40 19.95 5.58
CA GLU A 223 -8.58 19.37 6.92
C GLU A 223 -7.97 17.95 7.06
N PHE A 224 -7.81 17.22 5.94
CA PHE A 224 -7.10 15.92 5.86
C PHE A 224 -6.70 15.60 4.41
N PHE A 225 -5.83 14.61 4.23
CA PHE A 225 -5.30 14.18 2.94
C PHE A 225 -6.30 13.26 2.21
N ASP A 226 -7.35 13.86 1.63
CA ASP A 226 -8.39 13.16 0.86
C ASP A 226 -7.98 12.84 -0.59
N TYR A 227 -8.92 12.23 -1.34
CA TYR A 227 -8.69 11.86 -2.75
C TYR A 227 -8.33 13.07 -3.62
N GLU A 228 -9.03 14.18 -3.44
CA GLU A 228 -8.77 15.41 -4.21
C GLU A 228 -7.42 16.02 -3.84
N ALA A 229 -7.05 16.05 -2.55
CA ALA A 229 -5.74 16.52 -2.12
C ALA A 229 -4.59 15.69 -2.71
N LYS A 230 -4.79 14.37 -2.88
CA LYS A 230 -3.80 13.45 -3.48
C LYS A 230 -3.57 13.71 -4.97
N TYR A 231 -4.58 14.10 -5.72
CA TYR A 231 -4.52 14.16 -7.20
C TYR A 231 -4.73 15.56 -7.79
N ALA A 232 -5.24 16.53 -7.04
CA ALA A 232 -5.44 17.91 -7.49
C ALA A 232 -4.26 18.86 -7.19
N GLY A 233 -3.16 18.36 -6.59
CA GLY A 233 -1.98 19.17 -6.27
C GLY A 233 -2.16 20.08 -5.04
N GLU A 234 -3.11 19.77 -4.16
CA GLU A 234 -3.39 20.53 -2.92
C GLU A 234 -2.58 20.03 -1.72
N SER A 235 -1.62 19.16 -1.95
CA SER A 235 -0.67 18.68 -0.95
C SER A 235 0.76 18.88 -1.41
N GLU A 236 1.64 19.16 -0.46
CA GLU A 236 3.08 19.25 -0.65
C GLU A 236 3.75 18.03 -0.04
N GLU A 237 4.57 17.33 -0.82
CA GLU A 237 5.36 16.18 -0.39
C GLU A 237 6.83 16.63 -0.23
N ILE A 238 7.31 16.74 1.00
CA ILE A 238 8.67 17.19 1.31
C ILE A 238 9.55 15.98 1.59
N THR A 239 10.48 15.69 0.68
CA THR A 239 11.42 14.57 0.77
C THR A 239 12.87 15.03 0.62
N PRO A 240 13.77 14.81 1.59
CA PRO A 240 13.50 14.36 2.96
C PRO A 240 12.70 15.36 3.78
N ALA A 241 11.93 14.87 4.77
CA ALA A 241 11.18 15.71 5.69
C ALA A 241 12.09 16.66 6.49
N GLU A 242 11.65 17.89 6.69
CA GLU A 242 12.40 18.92 7.45
C GLU A 242 12.16 18.76 8.97
N ILE A 243 12.77 17.73 9.54
CA ILE A 243 12.69 17.38 10.97
C ILE A 243 14.07 17.02 11.53
N SER A 244 14.16 16.87 12.84
CA SER A 244 15.43 16.49 13.50
C SER A 244 15.85 15.07 13.11
N ALA A 245 17.17 14.80 13.15
CA ALA A 245 17.70 13.45 12.88
C ALA A 245 17.12 12.39 13.83
N ALA A 246 16.86 12.75 15.10
CA ALA A 246 16.25 11.86 16.06
C ALA A 246 14.80 11.48 15.66
N TRP A 247 14.01 12.46 15.17
CA TRP A 247 12.65 12.21 14.72
C TRP A 247 12.63 11.37 13.44
N THR A 248 13.51 11.69 12.48
CA THR A 248 13.68 10.85 11.27
C THR A 248 13.98 9.40 11.63
N ALA A 249 14.96 9.17 12.51
CA ALA A 249 15.36 7.83 12.94
C ALA A 249 14.20 7.07 13.63
N ALA A 250 13.41 7.76 14.46
CA ALA A 250 12.27 7.17 15.15
C ALA A 250 11.17 6.75 14.16
N LEU A 251 10.82 7.60 13.17
CA LEU A 251 9.86 7.29 12.12
C LEU A 251 10.32 6.12 11.24
N GLN A 252 11.58 6.12 10.83
CA GLN A 252 12.17 5.04 10.04
C GLN A 252 12.18 3.71 10.81
N ALA A 253 12.56 3.73 12.10
CA ALA A 253 12.51 2.54 12.95
C ALA A 253 11.09 1.99 13.06
N LYS A 254 10.08 2.88 13.25
CA LYS A 254 8.68 2.51 13.32
C LYS A 254 8.18 1.90 12.01
N ALA A 255 8.55 2.45 10.85
CA ALA A 255 8.18 1.89 9.55
C ALA A 255 8.74 0.47 9.36
N VAL A 256 10.00 0.22 9.73
CA VAL A 256 10.60 -1.13 9.68
C VAL A 256 9.92 -2.09 10.67
N GLU A 257 9.53 -1.60 11.86
CA GLU A 257 8.82 -2.41 12.86
C GLU A 257 7.46 -2.88 12.32
N VAL A 258 6.67 -1.99 11.71
CA VAL A 258 5.39 -2.31 11.07
C VAL A 258 5.58 -3.31 9.92
N TYR A 259 6.55 -3.07 9.05
CA TYR A 259 6.87 -3.96 7.92
C TYR A 259 7.18 -5.39 8.39
N ARG A 260 7.99 -5.53 9.46
CA ARG A 260 8.30 -6.85 10.03
C ARG A 260 7.09 -7.50 10.71
N ALA A 261 6.35 -6.74 11.51
CA ALA A 261 5.18 -7.25 12.22
C ALA A 261 4.11 -7.79 11.26
N THR A 262 3.90 -7.11 10.13
CA THR A 262 2.91 -7.50 9.11
C THR A 262 3.42 -8.59 8.17
N GLY A 263 4.67 -9.02 8.26
CA GLY A 263 5.23 -10.07 7.41
C GLY A 263 5.46 -9.64 5.96
N MET A 264 5.67 -8.34 5.72
CA MET A 264 5.91 -7.84 4.37
C MET A 264 7.21 -8.32 3.76
N ARG A 265 7.20 -8.44 2.44
CA ARG A 265 8.37 -8.66 1.57
C ARG A 265 8.35 -7.61 0.46
N GLY A 266 9.46 -7.47 -0.26
CA GLY A 266 9.59 -6.49 -1.34
C GLY A 266 9.53 -5.06 -0.83
N MET A 267 8.62 -4.26 -1.35
CA MET A 267 8.45 -2.87 -0.91
C MET A 267 7.10 -2.65 -0.27
N ALA A 268 7.07 -1.78 0.74
CA ALA A 268 5.85 -1.25 1.33
C ALA A 268 6.06 0.22 1.72
N ARG A 269 4.98 0.95 1.99
CA ARG A 269 5.02 2.32 2.50
C ARG A 269 4.16 2.41 3.75
N VAL A 270 4.74 2.89 4.84
CA VAL A 270 4.05 3.07 6.12
C VAL A 270 3.72 4.54 6.31
N ASP A 271 2.44 4.83 6.47
CA ASP A 271 1.92 6.17 6.70
C ASP A 271 1.66 6.36 8.20
N MET A 272 2.11 7.48 8.75
CA MET A 272 2.18 7.73 10.20
C MET A 272 1.75 9.15 10.54
N MET A 273 1.09 9.32 11.67
CA MET A 273 0.85 10.63 12.29
C MET A 273 1.77 10.79 13.50
N SER A 274 2.46 11.93 13.62
CA SER A 274 3.43 12.12 14.68
C SER A 274 3.51 13.57 15.16
N GLU A 275 3.55 13.75 16.48
CA GLU A 275 3.75 15.05 17.13
C GLU A 275 5.22 15.25 17.57
N SER A 276 5.92 14.15 17.84
CA SER A 276 7.33 14.13 18.29
C SER A 276 7.94 12.74 18.03
N PRO A 277 9.26 12.57 18.20
CA PRO A 277 9.92 11.26 18.09
C PRO A 277 9.32 10.16 18.98
N GLU A 278 8.73 10.53 20.13
CA GLU A 278 8.15 9.59 21.10
C GLU A 278 6.67 9.33 20.87
N ARG A 279 5.98 10.16 20.05
CA ARG A 279 4.54 10.09 19.80
C ARG A 279 4.27 9.88 18.31
N ILE A 280 4.46 8.64 17.89
CA ILE A 280 4.26 8.20 16.50
C ILE A 280 3.11 7.18 16.50
N HIS A 281 2.06 7.44 15.72
CA HIS A 281 0.95 6.53 15.49
C HIS A 281 0.95 6.09 14.03
N ILE A 282 0.66 4.82 13.80
CA ILE A 282 0.54 4.25 12.45
C ILE A 282 -0.86 4.54 11.95
N ILE A 283 -0.95 5.06 10.72
CA ILE A 283 -2.22 5.26 10.00
C ILE A 283 -2.55 4.01 9.20
N GLU A 284 -1.63 3.60 8.32
CA GLU A 284 -1.80 2.43 7.45
C GLU A 284 -0.46 1.94 6.89
N ILE A 285 -0.48 0.75 6.28
CA ILE A 285 0.61 0.24 5.46
C ILE A 285 0.10 -0.02 4.04
N ASN A 286 0.78 0.56 3.04
CA ASN A 286 0.49 0.38 1.63
C ASN A 286 1.45 -0.67 1.06
N THR A 287 0.93 -1.79 0.59
CA THR A 287 1.70 -3.00 0.25
C THR A 287 2.06 -3.11 -1.22
N VAL A 288 1.34 -2.40 -2.09
CA VAL A 288 1.74 -2.11 -3.47
C VAL A 288 1.73 -0.59 -3.64
N PRO A 289 2.71 0.13 -3.07
CA PRO A 289 2.70 1.59 -3.10
C PRO A 289 2.86 2.12 -4.52
N GLY A 290 2.29 3.30 -4.79
CA GLY A 290 2.46 3.99 -6.08
C GLY A 290 3.91 4.05 -6.52
N PHE A 291 4.17 3.73 -7.79
CA PHE A 291 5.52 3.57 -8.34
C PHE A 291 5.70 4.30 -9.68
N SER A 292 5.01 5.43 -9.86
CA SER A 292 5.22 6.35 -11.00
C SER A 292 6.33 7.36 -10.70
N GLU A 293 6.71 8.16 -11.69
CA GLU A 293 7.70 9.24 -11.53
C GLU A 293 7.38 10.22 -10.38
N ALA A 294 6.09 10.50 -10.18
CA ALA A 294 5.61 11.41 -9.15
C ALA A 294 5.43 10.73 -7.78
N SER A 295 5.58 9.40 -7.71
CA SER A 295 5.29 8.64 -6.50
C SER A 295 6.39 8.78 -5.43
N ILE A 296 6.00 8.61 -4.19
CA ILE A 296 6.85 8.83 -3.00
C ILE A 296 8.05 7.87 -2.95
N ILE A 297 7.86 6.57 -3.19
CA ILE A 297 8.95 5.58 -3.13
C ILE A 297 10.11 5.92 -4.08
N PRO A 298 9.90 6.20 -5.37
CA PRO A 298 10.97 6.65 -6.26
C PRO A 298 11.64 7.95 -5.83
N LYS A 299 10.90 8.93 -5.28
CA LYS A 299 11.45 10.18 -4.75
C LYS A 299 12.35 9.94 -3.54
N GLN A 300 11.90 9.10 -2.61
CA GLN A 300 12.68 8.72 -1.42
C GLN A 300 13.96 7.98 -1.80
N ALA A 301 13.89 7.05 -2.75
CA ALA A 301 15.08 6.33 -3.26
C ALA A 301 16.07 7.30 -3.92
N ALA A 302 15.59 8.21 -4.75
CA ALA A 302 16.44 9.22 -5.41
C ALA A 302 17.13 10.14 -4.40
N ALA A 303 16.50 10.49 -3.27
CA ALA A 303 17.06 11.32 -2.21
C ALA A 303 18.31 10.69 -1.54
N ILE A 304 18.49 9.37 -1.64
CA ILE A 304 19.71 8.66 -1.18
C ILE A 304 20.60 8.19 -2.32
N GLY A 305 20.38 8.70 -3.55
CA GLY A 305 21.16 8.33 -4.72
C GLY A 305 20.88 6.94 -5.29
N LEU A 306 19.81 6.26 -4.83
CA LEU A 306 19.40 4.96 -5.35
C LEU A 306 18.55 5.17 -6.61
N SER A 307 19.09 4.79 -7.76
CA SER A 307 18.39 4.90 -9.04
C SER A 307 17.20 3.95 -9.12
N LYS A 308 16.19 4.28 -9.94
CA LYS A 308 15.03 3.41 -10.19
C LYS A 308 15.43 2.02 -10.65
N LYS A 309 16.44 1.93 -11.51
CA LYS A 309 17.02 0.68 -12.02
C LYS A 309 17.56 -0.18 -10.87
N GLU A 310 18.33 0.42 -9.95
CA GLU A 310 18.89 -0.27 -8.80
C GLU A 310 17.81 -0.67 -7.81
N LEU A 311 16.83 0.21 -7.55
CA LEU A 311 15.69 -0.08 -6.67
C LEU A 311 14.90 -1.30 -7.19
N ILE A 312 14.53 -1.33 -8.47
CA ILE A 312 13.79 -2.43 -9.09
C ILE A 312 14.63 -3.72 -9.03
N SER A 313 15.91 -3.64 -9.42
CA SER A 313 16.82 -4.79 -9.39
C SER A 313 16.94 -5.39 -7.99
N ARG A 314 17.09 -4.54 -6.97
CA ARG A 314 17.17 -4.95 -5.56
C ARG A 314 15.91 -5.66 -5.09
N ILE A 315 14.72 -5.13 -5.42
CA ILE A 315 13.45 -5.78 -5.09
C ILE A 315 13.38 -7.16 -5.73
N ILE A 316 13.70 -7.28 -7.03
CA ILE A 316 13.70 -8.55 -7.75
C ILE A 316 14.67 -9.56 -7.10
N GLU A 317 15.91 -9.14 -6.86
CA GLU A 317 16.95 -10.00 -6.29
C GLU A 317 16.57 -10.56 -4.93
N GLN A 318 16.01 -9.72 -4.07
CA GLN A 318 15.71 -10.06 -2.67
C GLN A 318 14.34 -10.73 -2.47
N THR A 319 13.54 -10.86 -3.53
CA THR A 319 12.22 -11.50 -3.44
C THR A 319 12.02 -12.68 -4.38
N LEU A 320 12.64 -12.64 -5.56
CA LEU A 320 12.47 -13.68 -6.59
C LEU A 320 13.68 -14.59 -6.74
N LEU A 321 14.87 -14.16 -6.26
CA LEU A 321 16.13 -14.92 -6.39
C LEU A 321 16.74 -15.31 -5.04
N ALA A 322 16.14 -14.88 -3.92
CA ALA A 322 16.61 -15.17 -2.57
C ALA A 322 16.29 -16.59 -2.10
#